data_81096f1bb465be95a7fe2c4b4a7ac126
#
_entry.id   81096f1bb465be95a7fe2c4b4a7ac126
#
_cell.length_a   1.000
_cell.length_b   1.000
_cell.length_c   1.000
_cell.angle_alpha   90.00
_cell.angle_beta   90.00
_cell.angle_gamma   90.00
#
_symmetry.space_group_name_H-M   'P 1'
#
loop_
_entity.id
_entity.type
_entity.pdbx_description
1 polymer ?
#
loop_
_entity_poly.entity_id
_entity_poly.type
_entity_poly.pdbx_seq_one_letter_code
_entity_poly.pdbx_strand_id
1 'polypeptide(L)'
;PLVMDSPFGSLDHIYRRQVAIAIPKLANQLIVLVTKTQWRGEVETESSPYIGKEYVLVYNSPKADCQEDLINLHGVDYSLVKRSPNNFEYTEIIEVNRFSS
;
A
#
# COMPACT_ATOMS: atom_id res chain seq x y z
N PRO A 1 0.32 10.64 -15.90
CA PRO A 1 -0.30 10.18 -14.65
C PRO A 1 0.03 11.12 -13.49
N LEU A 2 -0.85 11.18 -12.51
CA LEU A 2 -0.61 11.90 -11.27
C LEU A 2 -0.09 10.91 -10.23
N VAL A 3 1.02 11.25 -9.57
CA VAL A 3 1.60 10.42 -8.51
C VAL A 3 1.46 11.15 -7.18
N MET A 4 0.88 10.48 -6.18
CA MET A 4 0.68 11.01 -4.85
C MET A 4 1.38 10.12 -3.84
N ASP A 5 2.24 10.70 -3.00
CA ASP A 5 2.94 9.97 -1.95
C ASP A 5 2.32 10.32 -0.60
N SER A 6 1.82 9.31 0.09
CA SER A 6 1.25 9.42 1.43
C SER A 6 0.19 10.53 1.56
N PRO A 7 -0.83 10.56 0.68
CA PRO A 7 -1.79 11.68 0.69
C PRO A 7 -2.70 11.71 1.91
N PHE A 8 -2.72 10.63 2.72
CA PHE A 8 -3.59 10.54 3.90
C PHE A 8 -2.85 10.75 5.22
N GLY A 9 -1.58 11.13 5.18
CA GLY A 9 -0.63 11.07 6.29
C GLY A 9 -1.12 11.54 7.65
N SER A 10 -1.36 12.85 7.83
CA SER A 10 -1.68 13.42 9.15
C SER A 10 -3.12 13.87 9.30
N LEU A 11 -4.01 13.44 8.40
CA LEU A 11 -5.42 13.82 8.45
C LEU A 11 -6.19 12.98 9.46
N ASP A 12 -7.20 13.58 10.11
CA ASP A 12 -8.13 12.82 10.93
C ASP A 12 -9.06 11.96 10.03
N HIS A 13 -9.85 11.07 10.64
CA HIS A 13 -10.63 10.09 9.88
C HIS A 13 -11.71 10.74 9.00
N ILE A 14 -12.25 11.90 9.38
CA ILE A 14 -13.28 12.60 8.59
C ILE A 14 -12.66 13.15 7.30
N TYR A 15 -11.56 13.87 7.42
CA TYR A 15 -10.87 14.43 6.27
C TYR A 15 -10.23 13.33 5.40
N ARG A 16 -9.75 12.27 6.04
CA ARG A 16 -9.18 11.12 5.32
C ARG A 16 -10.21 10.49 4.39
N ARG A 17 -11.44 10.33 4.86
CA ARG A 17 -12.52 9.81 4.04
C ARG A 17 -12.83 10.74 2.86
N GLN A 18 -12.93 12.05 3.11
CA GLN A 18 -13.22 13.03 2.07
C GLN A 18 -12.13 13.06 1.00
N VAL A 19 -10.87 12.97 1.41
CA VAL A 19 -9.74 12.92 0.47
C VAL A 19 -9.80 11.63 -0.35
N ALA A 20 -10.08 10.49 0.28
CA ALA A 20 -10.18 9.21 -0.42
C ALA A 20 -11.28 9.21 -1.49
N ILE A 21 -12.40 9.88 -1.21
CA ILE A 21 -13.51 10.03 -2.18
C ILE A 21 -13.09 10.94 -3.34
N ALA A 22 -12.33 12.00 -3.06
CA ALA A 22 -11.97 13.00 -4.05
C ALA A 22 -10.84 12.57 -4.99
N ILE A 23 -9.89 11.76 -4.51
CA ILE A 23 -8.69 11.39 -5.26
C ILE A 23 -9.00 10.79 -6.63
N PRO A 24 -9.92 9.81 -6.77
CA PRO A 24 -10.18 9.20 -8.09
C PRO A 24 -10.67 10.17 -9.15
N LYS A 25 -11.12 11.36 -8.74
CA LYS A 25 -11.64 12.38 -9.66
C LYS A 25 -10.58 13.34 -10.19
N LEU A 26 -9.34 13.22 -9.69
CA LEU A 26 -8.28 14.21 -9.99
C LEU A 26 -7.62 13.98 -11.33
N ALA A 27 -7.57 12.73 -11.81
CA ALA A 27 -6.92 12.40 -13.07
C ALA A 27 -7.44 11.08 -13.60
N ASN A 28 -7.22 10.82 -14.91
CA ASN A 28 -7.61 9.56 -15.53
C ASN A 28 -6.70 8.40 -15.09
N GLN A 29 -5.45 8.71 -14.75
CA GLN A 29 -4.52 7.72 -14.23
C GLN A 29 -3.84 8.27 -12.99
N LEU A 30 -3.92 7.50 -11.90
CA LEU A 30 -3.36 7.85 -10.62
C LEU A 30 -2.45 6.73 -10.12
N ILE A 31 -1.33 7.11 -9.52
CA ILE A 31 -0.48 6.23 -8.76
C ILE A 31 -0.41 6.78 -7.35
N VAL A 32 -0.87 6.01 -6.36
CA VAL A 32 -0.94 6.45 -4.97
C VAL A 32 -0.07 5.53 -4.13
N LEU A 33 0.86 6.11 -3.39
CA LEU A 33 1.73 5.40 -2.45
C LEU A 33 1.21 5.63 -1.04
N VAL A 34 0.97 4.55 -0.31
CA VAL A 34 0.47 4.62 1.07
C VAL A 34 1.28 3.71 1.97
N THR A 35 1.31 4.04 3.26
CA THR A 35 1.89 3.15 4.27
C THR A 35 0.81 2.20 4.80
N LYS A 36 1.26 1.13 5.47
CA LYS A 36 0.36 0.16 6.11
C LYS A 36 -0.62 0.83 7.06
N THR A 37 -0.16 1.82 7.83
CA THR A 37 -1.00 2.51 8.80
C THR A 37 -2.05 3.42 8.14
N GLN A 38 -1.83 3.84 6.92
CA GLN A 38 -2.78 4.66 6.16
C GLN A 38 -3.81 3.82 5.41
N TRP A 39 -3.42 2.60 4.99
CA TRP A 39 -4.27 1.73 4.17
C TRP A 39 -5.18 0.89 5.05
N ARG A 40 -6.19 1.54 5.65
CA ARG A 40 -7.16 0.86 6.50
C ARG A 40 -8.42 1.72 6.63
N GLY A 41 -9.49 1.10 7.16
CA GLY A 41 -10.74 1.80 7.44
C GLY A 41 -11.32 2.47 6.21
N GLU A 42 -11.68 3.74 6.35
CA GLU A 42 -12.32 4.52 5.30
C GLU A 42 -11.44 4.72 4.06
N VAL A 43 -10.12 4.79 4.21
CA VAL A 43 -9.20 4.93 3.08
C VAL A 43 -9.32 3.72 2.16
N GLU A 44 -9.21 2.53 2.73
CA GLU A 44 -9.33 1.28 1.96
C GLU A 44 -10.73 1.15 1.38
N THR A 45 -11.76 1.35 2.18
CA THR A 45 -13.16 1.17 1.79
C THR A 45 -13.55 2.09 0.64
N GLU A 46 -13.22 3.38 0.75
CA GLU A 46 -13.63 4.37 -0.25
C GLU A 46 -12.78 4.31 -1.52
N SER A 47 -11.52 3.88 -1.42
CA SER A 47 -10.61 3.83 -2.56
C SER A 47 -10.70 2.53 -3.36
N SER A 48 -11.01 1.40 -2.69
CA SER A 48 -10.99 0.08 -3.32
C SER A 48 -11.77 -0.03 -4.63
N PRO A 49 -12.99 0.54 -4.78
CA PRO A 49 -13.74 0.42 -6.03
C PRO A 49 -13.04 1.03 -7.24
N TYR A 50 -12.08 1.92 -7.03
CA TYR A 50 -11.42 2.66 -8.11
C TYR A 50 -10.04 2.12 -8.45
N ILE A 51 -9.60 1.05 -7.78
CA ILE A 51 -8.26 0.50 -7.97
C ILE A 51 -8.29 -0.51 -9.12
N GLY A 52 -7.49 -0.24 -10.16
CA GLY A 52 -7.29 -1.20 -11.24
C GLY A 52 -6.20 -2.20 -10.93
N LYS A 53 -5.09 -1.73 -10.37
CA LYS A 53 -3.94 -2.54 -9.98
C LYS A 53 -3.47 -2.15 -8.60
N GLU A 54 -3.04 -3.14 -7.84
CA GLU A 54 -2.54 -2.95 -6.48
C GLU A 54 -1.21 -3.69 -6.33
N TYR A 55 -0.25 -3.05 -5.68
CA TYR A 55 1.09 -3.59 -5.51
C TYR A 55 1.54 -3.44 -4.06
N VAL A 56 2.40 -4.36 -3.63
CA VAL A 56 3.09 -4.27 -2.35
C VAL A 56 4.58 -4.05 -2.63
N LEU A 57 5.18 -3.08 -1.96
CA LEU A 57 6.61 -2.87 -1.96
C LEU A 57 7.21 -3.66 -0.80
N VAL A 58 8.03 -4.64 -1.10
CA VAL A 58 8.64 -5.53 -0.11
C VAL A 58 10.10 -5.12 0.09
N TYR A 59 10.42 -4.63 1.28
CA TYR A 59 11.80 -4.28 1.63
C TYR A 59 12.52 -5.54 2.14
N ASN A 60 13.61 -5.90 1.46
CA ASN A 60 14.47 -7.01 1.85
C ASN A 60 15.69 -6.46 2.58
N SER A 61 15.79 -6.76 3.86
CA SER A 61 16.85 -6.24 4.73
C SER A 61 18.01 -7.21 4.84
N PRO A 62 19.27 -6.74 4.70
CA PRO A 62 20.44 -7.58 4.90
C PRO A 62 20.74 -7.85 6.38
N LYS A 63 20.06 -7.15 7.30
CA LYS A 63 20.33 -7.24 8.74
C LYS A 63 19.71 -8.51 9.32
N ALA A 64 20.50 -9.25 10.11
CA ALA A 64 20.05 -10.49 10.76
C ALA A 64 18.93 -10.26 11.77
N ASP A 65 18.87 -9.05 12.36
CA ASP A 65 17.91 -8.66 13.38
C ASP A 65 16.76 -7.80 12.86
N CYS A 66 16.51 -7.82 11.55
CA CYS A 66 15.43 -7.01 10.96
C CYS A 66 14.07 -7.42 11.56
N GLN A 67 13.23 -6.43 11.78
CA GLN A 67 11.85 -6.67 12.26
C GLN A 67 10.96 -6.93 11.05
N GLU A 68 10.59 -8.18 10.85
CA GLU A 68 9.70 -8.56 9.75
C GLU A 68 8.30 -7.99 9.98
N ASP A 69 7.64 -7.60 8.89
CA ASP A 69 6.31 -7.05 8.93
C ASP A 69 5.46 -7.58 7.78
N LEU A 70 4.18 -7.80 8.05
CA LEU A 70 3.21 -8.32 7.09
C LEU A 70 2.03 -7.38 6.97
N ILE A 71 1.35 -7.44 5.84
CA ILE A 71 0.05 -6.81 5.65
C ILE A 71 -0.90 -7.84 5.04
N ASN A 72 -2.13 -7.88 5.55
CA ASN A 72 -3.18 -8.73 4.96
C ASN A 72 -3.98 -7.92 3.95
N LEU A 73 -4.02 -8.39 2.71
CA LEU A 73 -4.80 -7.77 1.64
C LEU A 73 -5.64 -8.85 0.97
N HIS A 74 -6.95 -8.66 1.00
CA HIS A 74 -7.91 -9.58 0.37
C HIS A 74 -7.77 -11.03 0.87
N GLY A 75 -7.46 -11.18 2.17
CA GLY A 75 -7.33 -12.50 2.78
C GLY A 75 -5.97 -13.16 2.63
N VAL A 76 -5.01 -12.50 2.01
CA VAL A 76 -3.65 -13.02 1.78
C VAL A 76 -2.64 -12.14 2.50
N ASP A 77 -1.69 -12.76 3.19
CA ASP A 77 -0.62 -12.03 3.86
C ASP A 77 0.55 -11.78 2.90
N TYR A 78 0.97 -10.53 2.82
CA TYR A 78 2.12 -10.09 2.04
C TYR A 78 3.18 -9.53 2.95
N SER A 79 4.45 -9.83 2.66
CA SER A 79 5.57 -9.24 3.41
C SER A 79 5.77 -7.79 3.02
N LEU A 80 5.94 -6.92 4.02
CA LEU A 80 6.38 -5.53 3.81
C LEU A 80 7.86 -5.39 4.10
N VAL A 81 8.35 -6.09 5.12
CA VAL A 81 9.76 -6.15 5.48
C VAL A 81 10.10 -7.60 5.75
N LYS A 82 11.17 -8.09 5.13
CA LYS A 82 11.66 -9.45 5.40
C LYS A 82 13.18 -9.50 5.34
N ARG A 83 13.75 -10.56 5.92
CA ARG A 83 15.19 -10.82 5.81
C ARG A 83 15.54 -11.18 4.37
N SER A 84 16.58 -10.52 3.84
CA SER A 84 17.06 -10.80 2.50
C SER A 84 17.62 -12.23 2.41
N PRO A 85 17.25 -13.00 1.39
CA PRO A 85 17.77 -14.36 1.20
C PRO A 85 19.22 -14.39 0.72
N ASN A 86 19.76 -13.28 0.23
CA ASN A 86 21.11 -13.21 -0.37
C ASN A 86 22.00 -12.16 0.29
N ASN A 87 21.61 -11.63 1.45
CA ASN A 87 22.33 -10.61 2.23
C ASN A 87 22.50 -9.26 1.53
N PHE A 88 21.75 -9.01 0.45
CA PHE A 88 21.72 -7.70 -0.20
C PHE A 88 20.45 -6.95 0.22
N GLU A 89 20.54 -5.62 0.26
CA GLU A 89 19.38 -4.75 0.46
C GLU A 89 18.73 -4.48 -0.89
N TYR A 90 17.43 -4.77 -0.99
CA TYR A 90 16.68 -4.46 -2.22
C TYR A 90 15.18 -4.43 -1.94
N THR A 91 14.45 -3.77 -2.85
CA THR A 91 13.00 -3.71 -2.79
C THR A 91 12.39 -4.47 -3.96
N GLU A 92 11.41 -5.31 -3.67
CA GLU A 92 10.61 -6.01 -4.68
C GLU A 92 9.26 -5.33 -4.82
N ILE A 93 8.69 -5.40 -6.03
CA ILE A 93 7.32 -4.96 -6.30
C ILE A 93 6.50 -6.21 -6.61
N ILE A 94 5.51 -6.49 -5.76
CA ILE A 94 4.66 -7.68 -5.89
C ILE A 94 3.25 -7.22 -6.24
N GLU A 95 2.69 -7.73 -7.33
CA GLU A 95 1.30 -7.44 -7.68
C GLU A 95 0.36 -8.23 -6.77
N VAL A 96 -0.63 -7.54 -6.21
CA VAL A 96 -1.65 -8.13 -5.36
C VAL A 96 -2.75 -8.71 -6.25
N ASN A 97 -3.15 -9.96 -5.99
CA ASN A 97 -4.26 -10.59 -6.69
C ASN A 97 -5.57 -10.17 -6.03
N ARG A 98 -6.20 -9.12 -6.59
CA ARG A 98 -7.43 -8.56 -6.04
C ARG A 98 -8.67 -9.44 -6.26
N PHE A 99 -8.59 -10.36 -7.21
CA PHE A 99 -9.72 -11.20 -7.60
C PHE A 99 -9.50 -12.67 -7.24
N SER A 100 -8.55 -12.92 -6.34
CA SER A 100 -8.33 -14.26 -5.80
C SER A 100 -9.54 -14.64 -4.94
N SER A 101 -10.13 -15.76 -5.25
CA SER A 101 -11.23 -16.30 -4.47
C SER A 101 -10.74 -17.31 -3.45
#